data_6aa61e63d555e864d7709ad80b4faa1d
#
_entry.id   6aa61e63d555e864d7709ad80b4faa1d
#
_cell.length_a   1.000
_cell.length_b   1.000
_cell.length_c   1.000
_cell.angle_alpha   90.00
_cell.angle_beta   90.00
_cell.angle_gamma   90.00
#
_symmetry.space_group_name_H-M   'P 1'
#
loop_
_entity.id
_entity.type
_entity.pdbx_description
1 polymer ?
#
loop_
_entity_poly.entity_id
_entity_poly.type
_entity_poly.pdbx_seq_one_letter_code
_entity_poly.pdbx_strand_id
1 'polypeptide(L)'
;FLLGGCLFAVTPIVAQLFGAKKYEEIGQKVREILWVALVLGFIGFILYRNLSIFIPFFDIEENITQISDGYLKAMSFGFVANMLFTCLRCYSEGMGLTLPVFWVAFIGMLLNIPLDIIFVYGYFGIPPMGGVGCGIATSINIVIGLFVLILVILKKKEYGPTKLFSKFSGP
;
A
#
# COMPACT_ATOMS: atom_id res chain seq x y z
N PHE A 1 5.98 -9.90 -2.87
CA PHE A 1 5.46 -10.78 -1.80
C PHE A 1 6.43 -10.93 -0.62
N LEU A 2 7.75 -11.13 -0.83
CA LEU A 2 8.72 -11.29 0.27
C LEU A 2 8.72 -10.10 1.25
N LEU A 3 8.83 -8.86 0.76
CA LEU A 3 8.86 -7.67 1.61
C LEU A 3 7.53 -7.44 2.34
N GLY A 4 6.40 -7.70 1.68
CA GLY A 4 5.07 -7.59 2.29
C GLY A 4 4.78 -8.71 3.28
N GLY A 5 5.36 -9.91 3.08
CA GLY A 5 5.18 -11.06 3.94
C GLY A 5 5.56 -10.80 5.40
N CYS A 6 6.64 -10.03 5.62
CA CYS A 6 7.05 -9.63 6.97
C CYS A 6 5.97 -8.81 7.71
N LEU A 7 5.17 -8.01 6.98
CA LEU A 7 4.13 -7.18 7.57
C LEU A 7 2.88 -7.97 7.97
N PHE A 8 2.66 -9.16 7.42
CA PHE A 8 1.54 -10.01 7.86
C PHE A 8 1.68 -10.49 9.31
N ALA A 9 2.90 -10.48 9.88
CA ALA A 9 3.12 -10.74 11.30
C ALA A 9 2.45 -9.70 12.21
N VAL A 10 2.08 -8.53 11.70
CA VAL A 10 1.35 -7.50 12.45
C VAL A 10 0.00 -8.01 12.94
N THR A 11 -0.72 -8.75 12.08
CA THR A 11 -2.07 -9.26 12.41
C THR A 11 -2.08 -10.12 13.69
N PRO A 12 -1.27 -11.20 13.84
CA PRO A 12 -1.27 -12.00 15.05
C PRO A 12 -0.72 -11.24 16.28
N ILE A 13 0.26 -10.35 16.12
CA ILE A 13 0.78 -9.53 17.20
C ILE A 13 -0.32 -8.62 17.76
N VAL A 14 -1.02 -7.91 16.88
CA VAL A 14 -2.12 -7.03 17.28
C VAL A 14 -3.27 -7.82 17.88
N ALA A 15 -3.63 -8.97 17.32
CA ALA A 15 -4.71 -9.82 17.84
C ALA A 15 -4.44 -10.32 19.26
N GLN A 16 -3.19 -10.71 19.57
CA GLN A 16 -2.78 -11.12 20.92
C GLN A 16 -2.90 -9.96 21.92
N LEU A 17 -2.39 -8.77 21.57
CA LEU A 17 -2.46 -7.58 22.41
C LEU A 17 -3.91 -7.12 22.61
N PHE A 18 -4.72 -7.21 21.57
CA PHE A 18 -6.14 -6.88 21.62
C PHE A 18 -6.92 -7.83 22.54
N GLY A 19 -6.67 -9.14 22.45
CA GLY A 19 -7.24 -10.14 23.35
C GLY A 19 -6.81 -9.94 24.82
N ALA A 20 -5.56 -9.46 25.03
CA ALA A 20 -5.05 -9.10 26.35
C ALA A 20 -5.52 -7.71 26.85
N LYS A 21 -6.33 -6.97 26.07
CA LYS A 21 -6.84 -5.61 26.34
C LYS A 21 -5.73 -4.55 26.51
N LYS A 22 -4.56 -4.77 25.94
CA LYS A 22 -3.39 -3.88 26.04
C LYS A 22 -3.37 -2.87 24.89
N TYR A 23 -4.38 -2.02 24.80
CA TYR A 23 -4.61 -1.13 23.66
C TYR A 23 -3.48 -0.12 23.43
N GLU A 24 -2.85 0.41 24.47
CA GLU A 24 -1.75 1.37 24.32
C GLU A 24 -0.49 0.72 23.74
N GLU A 25 -0.21 -0.56 24.13
CA GLU A 25 0.90 -1.32 23.56
C GLU A 25 0.68 -1.58 22.04
N ILE A 26 -0.56 -1.78 21.62
CA ILE A 26 -0.89 -1.93 20.18
C ILE A 26 -0.44 -0.68 19.41
N GLY A 27 -0.85 0.51 19.87
CA GLY A 27 -0.48 1.74 19.19
C GLY A 27 1.02 1.98 19.12
N GLN A 28 1.75 1.63 20.19
CA GLN A 28 3.21 1.73 20.21
C GLN A 28 3.85 0.76 19.21
N LYS A 29 3.46 -0.52 19.22
CA LYS A 29 3.99 -1.53 18.32
C LYS A 29 3.69 -1.22 16.84
N VAL A 30 2.48 -0.79 16.54
CA VAL A 30 2.11 -0.44 15.16
C VAL A 30 2.92 0.76 14.66
N ARG A 31 3.21 1.77 15.51
CA ARG A 31 4.11 2.87 15.13
C ARG A 31 5.53 2.40 14.81
N GLU A 32 6.08 1.50 15.63
CA GLU A 32 7.39 0.89 15.36
C GLU A 32 7.39 0.17 14.00
N ILE A 33 6.35 -0.63 13.75
CA ILE A 33 6.24 -1.39 12.50
C ILE A 33 5.96 -0.48 11.29
N LEU A 34 5.28 0.65 11.46
CA LEU A 34 5.11 1.64 10.39
C LEU A 34 6.46 2.20 9.90
N TRP A 35 7.44 2.42 10.80
CA TRP A 35 8.79 2.77 10.40
C TRP A 35 9.47 1.66 9.60
N VAL A 36 9.31 0.41 10.04
CA VAL A 36 9.81 -0.75 9.27
C VAL A 36 9.13 -0.82 7.91
N ALA A 37 7.81 -0.64 7.84
CA ALA A 37 7.07 -0.63 6.59
C ALA A 37 7.55 0.47 5.63
N LEU A 38 7.88 1.65 6.18
CA LEU A 38 8.43 2.76 5.40
C LEU A 38 9.82 2.40 4.83
N VAL A 39 10.70 1.83 5.63
CA VAL A 39 12.03 1.37 5.18
C VAL A 39 11.89 0.28 4.10
N LEU A 40 11.05 -0.72 4.33
CA LEU A 40 10.77 -1.78 3.34
C LEU A 40 10.15 -1.19 2.06
N GLY A 41 9.31 -0.17 2.20
CA GLY A 41 8.75 0.57 1.08
C GLY A 41 9.81 1.24 0.23
N PHE A 42 10.80 1.91 0.85
CA PHE A 42 11.92 2.52 0.14
C PHE A 42 12.85 1.48 -0.50
N ILE A 43 13.13 0.37 0.18
CA ILE A 43 13.88 -0.74 -0.40
C ILE A 43 13.16 -1.25 -1.65
N GLY A 44 11.87 -1.50 -1.55
CA GLY A 44 11.06 -1.94 -2.68
C GLY A 44 11.00 -0.90 -3.81
N PHE A 45 10.90 0.39 -3.49
CA PHE A 45 10.99 1.47 -4.48
C PHE A 45 12.28 1.39 -5.29
N ILE A 46 13.43 1.25 -4.62
CA ILE A 46 14.74 1.14 -5.28
C ILE A 46 14.81 -0.13 -6.11
N LEU A 47 14.36 -1.26 -5.56
CA LEU A 47 14.37 -2.55 -6.28
C LEU A 47 13.51 -2.49 -7.55
N TYR A 48 12.26 -2.02 -7.46
CA TYR A 48 11.37 -1.93 -8.63
C TYR A 48 11.91 -0.99 -9.70
N ARG A 49 12.55 0.11 -9.29
CA ARG A 49 13.12 1.07 -10.21
C ARG A 49 14.36 0.55 -10.96
N ASN A 50 15.09 -0.37 -10.37
CA ASN A 50 16.28 -0.98 -10.95
C ASN A 50 16.05 -2.39 -11.50
N LEU A 51 14.83 -2.92 -11.39
CA LEU A 51 14.52 -4.30 -11.79
C LEU A 51 14.65 -4.51 -13.31
N SER A 52 14.50 -3.43 -14.08
CA SER A 52 14.68 -3.46 -15.54
C SER A 52 16.11 -3.88 -15.98
N ILE A 53 17.11 -3.77 -15.10
CA ILE A 53 18.48 -4.26 -15.38
C ILE A 53 18.49 -5.78 -15.61
N PHE A 54 17.54 -6.50 -15.05
CA PHE A 54 17.47 -7.95 -15.21
C PHE A 54 16.66 -8.38 -16.45
N ILE A 55 15.87 -7.51 -17.07
CA ILE A 55 15.03 -7.86 -18.22
C ILE A 55 15.85 -8.39 -19.40
N PRO A 56 17.05 -7.85 -19.75
CA PRO A 56 17.85 -8.36 -20.88
C PRO A 56 18.32 -9.81 -20.72
N PHE A 57 18.34 -10.35 -19.49
CA PHE A 57 18.72 -11.74 -19.24
C PHE A 57 17.66 -12.76 -19.72
N PHE A 58 16.46 -12.29 -20.05
CA PHE A 58 15.34 -13.16 -20.42
C PHE A 58 15.05 -13.20 -21.93
N ASP A 59 15.90 -12.60 -22.77
CA ASP A 59 15.76 -12.60 -24.26
C ASP A 59 14.36 -12.10 -24.71
N ILE A 60 13.84 -11.07 -24.05
CA ILE A 60 12.50 -10.52 -24.29
C ILE A 60 12.58 -9.48 -25.42
N GLU A 61 11.57 -9.46 -26.28
CA GLU A 61 11.41 -8.50 -27.36
C GLU A 61 11.53 -7.05 -26.87
N GLU A 62 12.22 -6.19 -27.63
CA GLU A 62 12.57 -4.83 -27.21
C GLU A 62 11.35 -3.96 -26.86
N ASN A 63 10.25 -4.12 -27.59
CA ASN A 63 8.98 -3.46 -27.31
C ASN A 63 8.41 -3.81 -25.94
N ILE A 64 8.46 -5.09 -25.56
CA ILE A 64 7.96 -5.59 -24.28
C ILE A 64 8.87 -5.09 -23.16
N THR A 65 10.17 -5.03 -23.40
CA THR A 65 11.17 -4.51 -22.46
C THR A 65 10.89 -3.06 -22.08
N GLN A 66 10.61 -2.19 -23.07
CA GLN A 66 10.30 -0.77 -22.82
C GLN A 66 9.00 -0.58 -22.04
N ILE A 67 7.95 -1.33 -22.38
CA ILE A 67 6.67 -1.28 -21.66
C ILE A 67 6.84 -1.77 -20.21
N SER A 68 7.58 -2.86 -20.02
CA SER A 68 7.84 -3.45 -18.70
C SER A 68 8.65 -2.50 -17.80
N ASP A 69 9.67 -1.86 -18.34
CA ASP A 69 10.48 -0.86 -17.62
C ASP A 69 9.62 0.33 -17.19
N GLY A 70 8.80 0.85 -18.10
CA GLY A 70 7.87 1.93 -17.79
C GLY A 70 6.85 1.55 -16.71
N TYR A 71 6.29 0.34 -16.79
CA TYR A 71 5.37 -0.22 -15.80
C TYR A 71 6.04 -0.35 -14.41
N LEU A 72 7.23 -0.94 -14.35
CA LEU A 72 7.97 -1.11 -13.10
C LEU A 72 8.32 0.24 -12.45
N LYS A 73 8.74 1.21 -13.25
CA LYS A 73 9.01 2.57 -12.79
C LYS A 73 7.75 3.26 -12.25
N ALA A 74 6.61 3.10 -12.91
CA ALA A 74 5.33 3.62 -12.45
C ALA A 74 4.89 2.96 -11.14
N MET A 75 4.98 1.64 -11.05
CA MET A 75 4.65 0.87 -9.84
C MET A 75 5.55 1.17 -8.65
N SER A 76 6.82 1.57 -8.88
CA SER A 76 7.74 1.89 -7.80
C SER A 76 7.20 2.99 -6.88
N PHE A 77 6.54 4.01 -7.44
CA PHE A 77 5.94 5.09 -6.64
C PHE A 77 4.83 4.62 -5.71
N GLY A 78 4.03 3.65 -6.15
CA GLY A 78 2.97 3.05 -5.33
C GLY A 78 3.50 2.13 -4.23
N PHE A 79 4.74 1.66 -4.32
CA PHE A 79 5.27 0.61 -3.45
C PHE A 79 5.40 1.06 -1.99
N VAL A 80 5.86 2.28 -1.73
CA VAL A 80 5.94 2.84 -0.37
C VAL A 80 4.55 2.93 0.25
N ALA A 81 3.59 3.46 -0.50
CA ALA A 81 2.21 3.55 -0.05
C ALA A 81 1.59 2.16 0.19
N ASN A 82 1.94 1.17 -0.63
CA ASN A 82 1.48 -0.21 -0.48
C ASN A 82 1.98 -0.85 0.81
N MET A 83 3.24 -0.63 1.20
CA MET A 83 3.78 -1.16 2.47
C MET A 83 3.08 -0.54 3.68
N LEU A 84 2.86 0.78 3.67
CA LEU A 84 2.12 1.47 4.73
C LEU A 84 0.66 1.03 4.79
N PHE A 85 0.00 0.91 3.63
CA PHE A 85 -1.36 0.39 3.53
C PHE A 85 -1.48 -1.02 4.10
N THR A 86 -0.54 -1.92 3.75
CA THR A 86 -0.51 -3.30 4.23
C THR A 86 -0.35 -3.35 5.76
N CYS A 87 0.54 -2.53 6.33
CA CYS A 87 0.71 -2.45 7.79
C CYS A 87 -0.58 -2.00 8.49
N LEU A 88 -1.23 -0.93 8.02
CA LEU A 88 -2.47 -0.42 8.61
C LEU A 88 -3.66 -1.36 8.40
N ARG A 89 -3.69 -2.07 7.28
CA ARG A 89 -4.65 -3.12 7.01
C ARG A 89 -4.51 -4.26 8.02
N CYS A 90 -3.29 -4.81 8.18
CA CYS A 90 -3.00 -5.88 9.13
C CYS A 90 -3.29 -5.46 10.58
N TYR A 91 -3.03 -4.20 10.93
CA TYR A 91 -3.44 -3.62 12.21
C TYR A 91 -4.96 -3.67 12.40
N SER A 92 -5.74 -3.23 11.41
CA SER A 92 -7.21 -3.24 11.48
C SER A 92 -7.76 -4.67 11.57
N GLU A 93 -7.22 -5.59 10.78
CA GLU A 93 -7.58 -7.01 10.79
C GLU A 93 -7.26 -7.67 12.14
N GLY A 94 -6.11 -7.36 12.74
CA GLY A 94 -5.71 -7.85 14.06
C GLY A 94 -6.60 -7.36 15.19
N MET A 95 -7.22 -6.19 15.06
CA MET A 95 -8.25 -5.69 15.97
C MET A 95 -9.65 -6.30 15.73
N GLY A 96 -9.81 -7.17 14.74
CA GLY A 96 -11.11 -7.71 14.32
C GLY A 96 -11.97 -6.73 13.51
N LEU A 97 -11.42 -5.57 13.11
CA LEU A 97 -12.11 -4.53 12.35
C LEU A 97 -11.91 -4.74 10.83
N THR A 98 -12.47 -5.85 10.31
CA THR A 98 -12.32 -6.24 8.90
C THR A 98 -13.25 -5.47 7.95
N LEU A 99 -14.44 -5.07 8.40
CA LEU A 99 -15.41 -4.36 7.57
C LEU A 99 -14.88 -3.04 6.99
N PRO A 100 -14.21 -2.16 7.75
CA PRO A 100 -13.62 -0.95 7.19
C PRO A 100 -12.62 -1.23 6.08
N VAL A 101 -11.77 -2.25 6.30
CA VAL A 101 -10.75 -2.67 5.33
C VAL A 101 -11.40 -3.20 4.06
N PHE A 102 -12.45 -4.01 4.21
CA PHE A 102 -13.23 -4.52 3.08
C PHE A 102 -13.79 -3.39 2.22
N TRP A 103 -14.43 -2.37 2.84
CA TRP A 103 -15.00 -1.25 2.10
C TRP A 103 -13.92 -0.42 1.39
N VAL A 104 -12.77 -0.18 2.02
CA VAL A 104 -11.64 0.52 1.38
C VAL A 104 -11.14 -0.26 0.17
N ALA A 105 -10.97 -1.58 0.29
CA ALA A 105 -10.53 -2.44 -0.80
C ALA A 105 -11.57 -2.51 -1.93
N PHE A 106 -12.86 -2.61 -1.59
CA PHE A 106 -13.95 -2.68 -2.56
C PHE A 106 -14.09 -1.38 -3.36
N ILE A 107 -14.05 -0.22 -2.68
CA ILE A 107 -14.06 1.09 -3.36
C ILE A 107 -12.80 1.26 -4.21
N GLY A 108 -11.63 0.83 -3.70
CA GLY A 108 -10.39 0.84 -4.48
C GLY A 108 -10.51 0.02 -5.77
N MET A 109 -11.10 -1.17 -5.72
CA MET A 109 -11.34 -2.00 -6.90
C MET A 109 -12.25 -1.28 -7.91
N LEU A 110 -13.32 -0.65 -7.45
CA LEU A 110 -14.23 0.11 -8.33
C LEU A 110 -13.55 1.34 -8.94
N LEU A 111 -12.67 2.02 -8.20
CA LEU A 111 -11.92 3.18 -8.70
C LEU A 111 -10.79 2.78 -9.65
N ASN A 112 -10.22 1.59 -9.50
CA ASN A 112 -9.17 1.12 -10.38
C ASN A 112 -9.64 0.98 -11.83
N ILE A 113 -10.87 0.49 -12.05
CA ILE A 113 -11.44 0.32 -13.39
C ILE A 113 -11.43 1.63 -14.22
N PRO A 114 -12.03 2.74 -13.77
CA PRO A 114 -12.00 3.98 -14.52
C PRO A 114 -10.60 4.59 -14.64
N LEU A 115 -9.74 4.43 -13.62
CA LEU A 115 -8.35 4.88 -13.69
C LEU A 115 -7.59 4.12 -14.78
N ASP A 116 -7.73 2.79 -14.85
CA ASP A 116 -7.11 2.00 -15.92
C ASP A 116 -7.61 2.44 -17.29
N ILE A 117 -8.92 2.65 -17.46
CA ILE A 117 -9.50 3.13 -18.73
C ILE A 117 -8.88 4.48 -19.12
N ILE A 118 -8.74 5.42 -18.19
CA ILE A 118 -8.20 6.76 -18.45
C ILE A 118 -6.72 6.68 -18.87
N PHE A 119 -5.88 5.94 -18.14
CA PHE A 119 -4.45 5.93 -18.39
C PHE A 119 -4.02 4.96 -19.50
N VAL A 120 -4.71 3.83 -19.65
CA VAL A 120 -4.38 2.84 -20.68
C VAL A 120 -4.82 3.31 -22.06
N TYR A 121 -6.06 3.79 -22.19
CA TYR A 121 -6.63 4.21 -23.49
C TYR A 121 -6.46 5.70 -23.78
N GLY A 122 -6.13 6.52 -22.81
CA GLY A 122 -5.86 7.93 -23.04
C GLY A 122 -7.12 8.78 -23.16
N TYR A 123 -7.85 8.95 -22.04
CA TYR A 123 -9.00 9.87 -21.99
C TYR A 123 -8.64 11.17 -21.26
N PHE A 124 -9.49 12.18 -21.38
CA PHE A 124 -9.36 13.51 -20.74
C PHE A 124 -8.07 14.27 -21.12
N GLY A 125 -7.56 14.07 -22.34
CA GLY A 125 -6.35 14.76 -22.81
C GLY A 125 -5.03 14.10 -22.39
N ILE A 126 -5.09 12.94 -21.76
CA ILE A 126 -3.91 12.12 -21.42
C ILE A 126 -3.62 11.24 -22.65
N PRO A 127 -2.35 11.14 -23.11
CA PRO A 127 -2.02 10.22 -24.21
C PRO A 127 -2.18 8.76 -23.76
N PRO A 128 -2.53 7.84 -24.67
CA PRO A 128 -2.63 6.42 -24.35
C PRO A 128 -1.26 5.86 -23.93
N MET A 129 -1.19 5.31 -22.72
CA MET A 129 0.07 4.81 -22.14
C MET A 129 0.15 3.28 -22.11
N GLY A 130 -0.90 2.57 -22.52
CA GLY A 130 -0.92 1.11 -22.52
C GLY A 130 -0.57 0.51 -21.16
N GLY A 131 0.38 -0.43 -21.15
CA GLY A 131 0.82 -1.12 -19.91
C GLY A 131 1.40 -0.18 -18.85
N VAL A 132 2.08 0.90 -19.24
CA VAL A 132 2.61 1.91 -18.31
C VAL A 132 1.46 2.62 -17.61
N GLY A 133 0.37 2.91 -18.33
CA GLY A 133 -0.84 3.52 -17.78
C GLY A 133 -1.47 2.68 -16.67
N CYS A 134 -1.50 1.37 -16.80
CA CYS A 134 -1.96 0.45 -15.76
C CYS A 134 -1.11 0.56 -14.48
N GLY A 135 0.22 0.66 -14.61
CA GLY A 135 1.11 0.87 -13.46
C GLY A 135 0.85 2.20 -12.73
N ILE A 136 0.58 3.27 -13.47
CA ILE A 136 0.24 4.59 -12.92
C ILE A 136 -1.12 4.53 -12.19
N ALA A 137 -2.15 3.98 -12.85
CA ALA A 137 -3.49 3.85 -12.29
C ALA A 137 -3.47 3.06 -10.97
N THR A 138 -2.78 1.93 -10.95
CA THR A 138 -2.62 1.09 -9.75
C THR A 138 -1.90 1.85 -8.63
N SER A 139 -0.81 2.57 -8.93
CA SER A 139 -0.07 3.35 -7.94
C SER A 139 -0.92 4.46 -7.33
N ILE A 140 -1.68 5.19 -8.15
CA ILE A 140 -2.62 6.22 -7.69
C ILE A 140 -3.70 5.59 -6.79
N ASN A 141 -4.27 4.47 -7.23
CA ASN A 141 -5.30 3.76 -6.47
C ASN A 141 -4.81 3.31 -5.08
N ILE A 142 -3.59 2.78 -4.99
CA ILE A 142 -2.97 2.39 -3.71
C ILE A 142 -2.80 3.61 -2.79
N VAL A 143 -2.34 4.74 -3.33
CA VAL A 143 -2.17 5.98 -2.56
C VAL A 143 -3.52 6.47 -2.04
N ILE A 144 -4.55 6.49 -2.88
CA ILE A 144 -5.92 6.84 -2.48
C ILE A 144 -6.41 5.89 -1.38
N GLY A 145 -6.23 4.57 -1.55
CA GLY A 145 -6.59 3.55 -0.57
C GLY A 145 -5.91 3.78 0.78
N LEU A 146 -4.62 4.11 0.79
CA LEU A 146 -3.88 4.46 2.00
C LEU A 146 -4.49 5.67 2.71
N PHE A 147 -4.76 6.76 1.98
CA PHE A 147 -5.37 7.95 2.57
C PHE A 147 -6.75 7.68 3.13
N VAL A 148 -7.60 6.94 2.40
CA VAL A 148 -8.93 6.57 2.87
C VAL A 148 -8.85 5.71 4.13
N LEU A 149 -7.94 4.73 4.18
CA LEU A 149 -7.75 3.88 5.36
C LEU A 149 -7.28 4.70 6.58
N ILE A 150 -6.34 5.63 6.39
CA ILE A 150 -5.91 6.56 7.46
C ILE A 150 -7.09 7.37 7.98
N LEU A 151 -7.91 7.94 7.09
CA LEU A 151 -9.11 8.71 7.48
C LEU A 151 -10.12 7.85 8.25
N VAL A 152 -10.30 6.60 7.87
CA VAL A 152 -11.17 5.65 8.57
C VAL A 152 -10.64 5.38 9.97
N ILE A 153 -9.33 5.12 10.12
CA ILE A 153 -8.70 4.89 11.42
C ILE A 153 -8.82 6.12 12.33
N LEU A 154 -8.66 7.33 11.78
CA LEU A 154 -8.77 8.58 12.55
C LEU A 154 -10.21 8.87 13.01
N LYS A 155 -11.22 8.54 12.19
CA LYS A 155 -12.63 8.89 12.47
C LYS A 155 -13.37 7.85 13.31
N LYS A 156 -13.03 6.58 13.21
CA LYS A 156 -13.73 5.51 13.93
C LYS A 156 -13.29 5.41 15.38
N LYS A 157 -14.26 5.46 16.29
CA LYS A 157 -14.06 5.42 17.76
C LYS A 157 -13.39 4.12 18.24
N GLU A 158 -13.58 3.03 17.53
CA GLU A 158 -12.98 1.72 17.86
C GLU A 158 -11.45 1.73 17.86
N TYR A 159 -10.82 2.62 17.07
CA TYR A 159 -9.37 2.79 17.05
C TYR A 159 -8.86 3.75 18.15
N GLY A 160 -9.74 4.53 18.77
CA GLY A 160 -9.39 5.55 19.77
C GLY A 160 -8.53 5.03 20.94
N PRO A 161 -8.84 3.86 21.55
CA PRO A 161 -8.09 3.36 22.69
C PRO A 161 -6.60 3.07 22.41
N THR A 162 -6.24 2.80 21.14
CA THR A 162 -4.85 2.50 20.75
C THR A 162 -3.96 3.73 20.67
N LYS A 163 -4.54 4.92 20.58
CA LYS A 163 -3.83 6.21 20.48
C LYS A 163 -2.72 6.20 19.41
N LEU A 164 -2.97 5.53 18.26
CA LEU A 164 -1.96 5.32 17.22
C LEU A 164 -1.31 6.64 16.78
N PHE A 165 -2.12 7.69 16.56
CA PHE A 165 -1.65 8.99 16.08
C PHE A 165 -1.49 10.05 17.18
N SER A 166 -1.85 9.78 18.46
CA SER A 166 -1.85 10.80 19.51
C SER A 166 -0.46 11.24 19.97
N LYS A 167 0.58 10.42 19.75
CA LYS A 167 1.98 10.74 20.07
C LYS A 167 2.80 11.30 18.91
N PHE A 168 2.18 11.53 17.75
CA PHE A 168 2.80 12.31 16.66
C PHE A 168 2.68 13.83 16.85
N SER A 169 1.84 14.29 17.78
CA SER A 169 1.87 15.68 18.25
C SER A 169 2.82 15.76 19.46
N GLY A 170 4.09 15.84 19.16
CA GLY A 170 5.28 16.28 19.87
C GLY A 170 5.41 16.16 21.41
N PRO A 171 6.61 16.45 21.94
CA PRO A 171 6.79 16.52 23.37
C PRO A 171 5.97 17.62 23.99
#